data_e6e5701fa03a06d7c3f13646e185db7a
#
_entry.id   e6e5701fa03a06d7c3f13646e185db7a
#
_cell.length_a   1.000
_cell.length_b   1.000
_cell.length_c   1.000
_cell.angle_alpha   90.00
_cell.angle_beta   90.00
_cell.angle_gamma   90.00
#
_symmetry.space_group_name_H-M   'P 1'
#
loop_
_entity.id
_entity.type
_entity.pdbx_description
1 polymer ?
#
loop_
_entity_poly.entity_id
_entity_poly.type
_entity_poly.pdbx_seq_one_letter_code
_entity_poly.pdbx_strand_id
1 'polypeptide(L)'
;MSTLSELIKYKDELLKIEDKLKDLHDTSEFEKNLKSIISEYQQIIDEHKKIKSEEKQLIAVLKAQTKSELDNLVNYSFNDDLYYEKFSVMNIPSRSIFDESVDHLISASIIKYNDWHYPSMQINPKFKKWIDCMIASDPLYLTYYNDLEWNNKLIADYPSLYQSRLRMYQITNEDFSILPQNQFGFVLCWEIFNFLSLKKIEQHIRQVFDLLLPGGVFMFSYNNCNIHSIARVAESREISYAQDDLLKNLCLNIGYEIINFKDIPLIGEWYTHASWAEIRKPGVLKTVKAHQAIAQILAK
;
A
#
# COMPACT_ATOMS: atom_id res chain seq x y z
N MET A 1 -5.67 -18.72 43.30
CA MET A 1 -5.75 -17.34 43.79
C MET A 1 -7.22 -17.02 44.06
N SER A 2 -7.53 -16.60 45.31
CA SER A 2 -8.91 -16.20 45.65
C SER A 2 -9.32 -14.94 44.87
N THR A 3 -10.56 -14.90 44.41
CA THR A 3 -11.07 -13.75 43.68
C THR A 3 -11.30 -12.57 44.63
N LEU A 4 -11.28 -11.32 44.11
CA LEU A 4 -11.57 -10.13 44.91
C LEU A 4 -12.93 -10.23 45.67
N SER A 5 -13.93 -10.86 45.04
CA SER A 5 -15.23 -11.11 45.65
C SER A 5 -15.18 -12.04 46.86
N GLU A 6 -14.30 -13.06 46.80
CA GLU A 6 -14.07 -13.96 47.93
C GLU A 6 -13.35 -13.25 49.08
N LEU A 7 -12.35 -12.40 48.81
CA LEU A 7 -11.67 -11.61 49.80
C LEU A 7 -12.60 -10.63 50.52
N ILE A 8 -13.49 -9.96 49.78
CA ILE A 8 -14.52 -9.07 50.35
C ILE A 8 -15.47 -9.88 51.23
N LYS A 9 -15.92 -11.03 50.78
CA LYS A 9 -16.81 -11.90 51.55
C LYS A 9 -16.17 -12.36 52.86
N TYR A 10 -14.91 -12.79 52.84
CA TYR A 10 -14.19 -13.19 54.04
C TYR A 10 -14.00 -12.03 55.02
N LYS A 11 -13.68 -10.84 54.53
CA LYS A 11 -13.61 -9.64 55.38
C LYS A 11 -14.96 -9.36 56.07
N ASP A 12 -16.06 -9.42 55.35
CA ASP A 12 -17.40 -9.15 55.90
C ASP A 12 -17.80 -10.23 56.93
N GLU A 13 -17.36 -11.48 56.76
CA GLU A 13 -17.54 -12.54 57.77
C GLU A 13 -16.70 -12.27 59.05
N LEU A 14 -15.47 -11.82 58.91
CA LEU A 14 -14.61 -11.45 60.04
C LEU A 14 -15.17 -10.26 60.85
N LEU A 15 -15.74 -9.24 60.18
CA LEU A 15 -16.43 -8.13 60.84
C LEU A 15 -17.66 -8.58 61.65
N LYS A 16 -18.42 -9.56 61.14
CA LYS A 16 -19.52 -10.14 61.92
C LYS A 16 -19.07 -10.91 63.14
N ILE A 17 -17.90 -11.52 63.09
CA ILE A 17 -17.30 -12.20 64.27
C ILE A 17 -16.84 -11.15 65.27
N GLU A 18 -16.20 -10.05 64.83
CA GLU A 18 -15.78 -8.95 65.69
C GLU A 18 -16.96 -8.38 66.48
N ASP A 19 -18.11 -8.14 65.81
CA ASP A 19 -19.30 -7.62 66.48
C ASP A 19 -19.87 -8.59 67.53
N LYS A 20 -19.85 -9.90 67.28
CA LYS A 20 -20.30 -10.92 68.24
C LYS A 20 -19.39 -11.05 69.44
N LEU A 21 -18.09 -10.73 69.35
CA LEU A 21 -17.11 -10.82 70.43
C LEU A 21 -17.18 -9.67 71.39
N LYS A 22 -17.78 -8.52 71.00
CA LYS A 22 -17.96 -7.35 71.90
C LYS A 22 -18.79 -7.66 73.13
N ASP A 23 -19.62 -8.69 73.07
CA ASP A 23 -20.50 -9.07 74.20
C ASP A 23 -19.90 -10.15 75.14
N LEU A 24 -18.67 -10.59 74.87
CA LEU A 24 -18.00 -11.65 75.66
C LEU A 24 -16.95 -11.02 76.59
N HIS A 25 -16.99 -11.40 77.89
CA HIS A 25 -15.95 -10.96 78.86
C HIS A 25 -14.61 -11.69 78.62
N ASP A 26 -13.51 -10.92 78.59
CA ASP A 26 -12.12 -11.40 78.52
C ASP A 26 -11.60 -11.84 77.16
N THR A 27 -11.87 -11.04 76.13
CA THR A 27 -11.43 -11.32 74.76
C THR A 27 -10.42 -10.33 74.19
N SER A 28 -9.75 -9.54 75.01
CA SER A 28 -8.93 -8.38 74.59
C SER A 28 -7.78 -8.73 73.63
N GLU A 29 -7.14 -9.86 73.80
CA GLU A 29 -6.04 -10.32 72.89
C GLU A 29 -6.57 -10.87 71.57
N PHE A 30 -7.70 -11.57 71.60
CA PHE A 30 -8.35 -12.09 70.40
C PHE A 30 -8.92 -10.98 69.54
N GLU A 31 -9.56 -9.99 70.16
CA GLU A 31 -10.06 -8.79 69.46
C GLU A 31 -8.92 -8.03 68.74
N LYS A 32 -7.76 -7.89 69.39
CA LYS A 32 -6.59 -7.23 68.82
C LYS A 32 -6.08 -7.97 67.62
N ASN A 33 -5.99 -9.29 67.69
CA ASN A 33 -5.56 -10.13 66.57
C ASN A 33 -6.56 -10.10 65.42
N LEU A 34 -7.85 -10.13 65.75
CA LEU A 34 -8.91 -10.06 64.73
C LEU A 34 -8.91 -8.71 63.98
N LYS A 35 -8.73 -7.59 64.70
CA LYS A 35 -8.56 -6.26 64.09
C LYS A 35 -7.35 -6.17 63.18
N SER A 36 -6.22 -6.79 63.55
CA SER A 36 -5.04 -6.88 62.69
C SER A 36 -5.34 -7.62 61.40
N ILE A 37 -5.99 -8.79 61.49
CA ILE A 37 -6.37 -9.59 60.34
C ILE A 37 -7.35 -8.84 59.42
N ILE A 38 -8.35 -8.17 59.99
CA ILE A 38 -9.29 -7.35 59.21
C ILE A 38 -8.57 -6.23 58.47
N SER A 39 -7.62 -5.56 59.13
CA SER A 39 -6.79 -4.53 58.51
C SER A 39 -5.94 -5.04 57.35
N GLU A 40 -5.32 -6.22 57.53
CA GLU A 40 -4.56 -6.87 56.44
C GLU A 40 -5.42 -7.22 55.24
N TYR A 41 -6.61 -7.80 55.48
CA TYR A 41 -7.55 -8.07 54.40
C TYR A 41 -7.99 -6.78 53.69
N GLN A 42 -8.23 -5.68 54.43
CA GLN A 42 -8.57 -4.41 53.83
C GLN A 42 -7.44 -3.90 52.92
N GLN A 43 -6.20 -3.99 53.37
CA GLN A 43 -5.04 -3.58 52.59
C GLN A 43 -4.92 -4.39 51.28
N ILE A 44 -5.07 -5.72 51.37
CA ILE A 44 -5.04 -6.61 50.21
C ILE A 44 -6.17 -6.27 49.20
N ILE A 45 -7.37 -5.95 49.72
CA ILE A 45 -8.49 -5.53 48.88
C ILE A 45 -8.21 -4.24 48.16
N ASP A 46 -7.60 -3.27 48.83
CA ASP A 46 -7.31 -1.95 48.27
C ASP A 46 -6.18 -2.03 47.24
N GLU A 47 -5.15 -2.84 47.50
CA GLU A 47 -4.10 -3.14 46.53
C GLU A 47 -4.66 -3.83 45.26
N HIS A 48 -5.54 -4.80 45.46
CA HIS A 48 -6.20 -5.48 44.33
C HIS A 48 -7.06 -4.54 43.47
N LYS A 49 -7.77 -3.61 44.13
CA LYS A 49 -8.55 -2.57 43.41
C LYS A 49 -7.63 -1.63 42.64
N LYS A 50 -6.50 -1.24 43.22
CA LYS A 50 -5.49 -0.40 42.58
C LYS A 50 -4.92 -1.07 41.34
N ILE A 51 -4.47 -2.32 41.46
CA ILE A 51 -3.95 -3.12 40.35
C ILE A 51 -4.99 -3.23 39.19
N LYS A 52 -6.24 -3.51 39.53
CA LYS A 52 -7.33 -3.60 38.54
C LYS A 52 -7.63 -2.26 37.84
N SER A 53 -7.45 -1.15 38.55
CA SER A 53 -7.56 0.20 37.97
C SER A 53 -6.41 0.49 37.01
N GLU A 54 -5.19 0.17 37.41
CA GLU A 54 -3.99 0.34 36.59
C GLU A 54 -4.04 -0.55 35.36
N GLU A 55 -4.48 -1.80 35.49
CA GLU A 55 -4.70 -2.71 34.36
C GLU A 55 -5.71 -2.16 33.34
N LYS A 56 -6.84 -1.62 33.82
CA LYS A 56 -7.83 -0.98 32.94
C LYS A 56 -7.27 0.23 32.20
N GLN A 57 -6.47 1.06 32.89
CA GLN A 57 -5.82 2.20 32.26
C GLN A 57 -4.82 1.76 31.21
N LEU A 58 -4.00 0.76 31.51
CA LEU A 58 -3.03 0.20 30.57
C LEU A 58 -3.71 -0.38 29.33
N ILE A 59 -4.79 -1.14 29.52
CA ILE A 59 -5.59 -1.67 28.41
C ILE A 59 -6.19 -0.54 27.55
N ALA A 60 -6.68 0.54 28.19
CA ALA A 60 -7.22 1.69 27.46
C ALA A 60 -6.13 2.39 26.62
N VAL A 61 -4.95 2.59 27.20
CA VAL A 61 -3.79 3.18 26.49
C VAL A 61 -3.37 2.30 25.33
N LEU A 62 -3.21 0.99 25.53
CA LEU A 62 -2.85 0.04 24.49
C LEU A 62 -3.90 0.01 23.35
N LYS A 63 -5.19 0.02 23.69
CA LYS A 63 -6.25 0.10 22.69
C LYS A 63 -6.21 1.40 21.89
N ALA A 64 -5.95 2.53 22.55
CA ALA A 64 -5.84 3.82 21.88
C ALA A 64 -4.61 3.86 20.97
N GLN A 65 -3.47 3.34 21.41
CA GLN A 65 -2.25 3.22 20.59
C GLN A 65 -2.46 2.30 19.41
N THR A 66 -3.02 1.10 19.63
CA THR A 66 -3.31 0.13 18.55
C THR A 66 -4.30 0.71 17.55
N LYS A 67 -5.34 1.44 18.01
CA LYS A 67 -6.27 2.13 17.13
C LYS A 67 -5.58 3.23 16.33
N SER A 68 -4.77 4.07 16.97
CA SER A 68 -4.00 5.11 16.29
C SER A 68 -3.02 4.54 15.27
N GLU A 69 -2.33 3.44 15.60
CA GLU A 69 -1.45 2.75 14.66
C GLU A 69 -2.23 2.12 13.52
N LEU A 70 -3.41 1.54 13.79
CA LEU A 70 -4.28 0.97 12.76
C LEU A 70 -4.86 2.08 11.86
N ASP A 71 -5.33 3.18 12.45
CA ASP A 71 -5.83 4.34 11.72
C ASP A 71 -4.69 4.97 10.87
N ASN A 72 -3.48 5.02 11.40
CA ASN A 72 -2.30 5.44 10.65
C ASN A 72 -1.97 4.47 9.52
N LEU A 73 -2.00 3.15 9.75
CA LEU A 73 -1.80 2.13 8.73
C LEU A 73 -2.88 2.21 7.64
N VAL A 74 -4.14 2.39 8.04
CA VAL A 74 -5.27 2.56 7.11
C VAL A 74 -5.12 3.86 6.33
N ASN A 75 -4.83 4.97 6.99
CA ASN A 75 -4.59 6.26 6.34
C ASN A 75 -3.33 6.21 5.45
N TYR A 76 -2.29 5.52 5.88
CA TYR A 76 -1.07 5.32 5.09
C TYR A 76 -1.28 4.49 3.83
N SER A 77 -2.15 3.48 3.91
CA SER A 77 -2.49 2.61 2.78
C SER A 77 -3.61 3.16 1.90
N PHE A 78 -4.38 4.15 2.38
CA PHE A 78 -5.61 4.61 1.72
C PHE A 78 -5.67 6.12 1.47
N ASN A 79 -4.71 6.90 1.98
CA ASN A 79 -4.73 8.34 1.77
C ASN A 79 -3.77 8.69 0.64
N ASP A 80 -4.35 8.89 -0.56
CA ASP A 80 -3.62 9.37 -1.73
C ASP A 80 -2.97 10.73 -1.44
N ASP A 81 -3.55 11.57 -0.56
CA ASP A 81 -2.99 12.86 -0.15
C ASP A 81 -1.67 12.66 0.61
N LEU A 82 -1.57 11.65 1.48
CA LEU A 82 -0.32 11.31 2.16
C LEU A 82 0.75 10.76 1.20
N TYR A 83 0.31 10.04 0.18
CA TYR A 83 1.17 9.61 -0.91
C TYR A 83 1.75 10.83 -1.65
N TYR A 84 0.91 11.82 -1.96
CA TYR A 84 1.32 13.06 -2.61
C TYR A 84 2.12 13.99 -1.69
N GLU A 85 1.72 14.16 -0.43
CA GLU A 85 2.49 14.93 0.56
C GLU A 85 3.87 14.33 0.80
N LYS A 86 3.98 13.01 0.97
CA LYS A 86 5.29 12.36 1.11
C LYS A 86 6.15 12.47 -0.14
N PHE A 87 5.56 12.42 -1.33
CA PHE A 87 6.30 12.65 -2.56
C PHE A 87 6.71 14.11 -2.75
N SER A 88 5.93 15.07 -2.26
CA SER A 88 6.27 16.49 -2.31
C SER A 88 7.23 16.91 -1.20
N VAL A 89 7.12 16.31 -0.01
CA VAL A 89 7.95 16.60 1.18
C VAL A 89 9.21 15.74 1.20
N MET A 90 9.18 14.51 0.75
CA MET A 90 10.39 13.91 0.28
C MET A 90 10.77 14.67 -0.99
N ASN A 91 11.68 15.62 -0.84
CA ASN A 91 12.72 15.82 -1.83
C ASN A 91 13.43 14.45 -1.95
N ILE A 92 12.69 13.46 -2.43
CA ILE A 92 13.31 12.33 -3.08
C ILE A 92 14.07 13.05 -4.17
N PRO A 93 15.40 13.15 -4.03
CA PRO A 93 16.19 13.90 -4.98
C PRO A 93 15.70 13.38 -6.30
N SER A 94 15.18 14.28 -7.13
CA SER A 94 14.57 13.94 -8.41
C SER A 94 15.41 12.81 -8.90
N ARG A 95 14.85 11.60 -9.04
CA ARG A 95 15.66 10.39 -9.23
C ARG A 95 16.46 10.44 -10.54
N SER A 96 17.16 11.55 -10.73
CA SER A 96 18.36 11.66 -11.56
C SER A 96 19.49 10.76 -11.08
N ILE A 97 19.22 9.93 -10.06
CA ILE A 97 20.14 8.97 -9.47
C ILE A 97 19.90 7.55 -10.03
N PHE A 98 18.95 7.33 -10.90
CA PHE A 98 19.12 6.19 -11.77
C PHE A 98 20.40 6.45 -12.57
N ASP A 99 21.39 5.60 -12.40
CA ASP A 99 22.45 5.46 -13.37
C ASP A 99 21.79 5.58 -14.76
N GLU A 100 22.26 6.47 -15.61
CA GLU A 100 21.69 6.68 -16.95
C GLU A 100 21.42 5.36 -17.65
N SER A 101 22.22 4.32 -17.35
CA SER A 101 22.07 2.96 -17.84
C SER A 101 20.73 2.32 -17.47
N VAL A 102 20.22 2.54 -16.25
CA VAL A 102 18.95 1.96 -15.79
C VAL A 102 17.76 2.70 -16.41
N ASP A 103 17.83 4.03 -16.49
CA ASP A 103 16.83 4.83 -17.19
C ASP A 103 16.74 4.44 -18.67
N HIS A 104 17.85 4.14 -19.31
CA HIS A 104 17.87 3.63 -20.70
C HIS A 104 17.20 2.27 -20.83
N LEU A 105 17.42 1.36 -19.89
CA LEU A 105 16.76 0.04 -19.91
C LEU A 105 15.24 0.13 -19.72
N ILE A 106 14.79 1.00 -18.82
CA ILE A 106 13.36 1.25 -18.59
C ILE A 106 12.75 1.89 -19.86
N SER A 107 13.35 2.94 -20.37
CA SER A 107 12.92 3.63 -21.59
C SER A 107 12.85 2.68 -22.78
N ALA A 108 13.87 1.84 -22.96
CA ALA A 108 13.89 0.83 -24.02
C ALA A 108 12.75 -0.19 -23.88
N SER A 109 12.44 -0.62 -22.65
CA SER A 109 11.29 -1.52 -22.42
C SER A 109 9.96 -0.82 -22.72
N ILE A 110 9.77 0.43 -22.29
CA ILE A 110 8.57 1.22 -22.58
C ILE A 110 8.39 1.37 -24.11
N ILE A 111 9.43 1.84 -24.81
CA ILE A 111 9.40 2.08 -26.25
C ILE A 111 9.15 0.77 -27.01
N LYS A 112 9.73 -0.34 -26.57
CA LYS A 112 9.55 -1.68 -27.17
C LYS A 112 8.09 -2.11 -27.20
N TYR A 113 7.32 -1.82 -26.15
CA TYR A 113 5.94 -2.27 -26.03
C TYR A 113 4.92 -1.21 -26.45
N ASN A 114 5.34 0.05 -26.53
CA ASN A 114 4.48 1.15 -26.93
C ASN A 114 4.35 1.25 -28.45
N ASP A 115 3.40 0.49 -28.99
CA ASP A 115 3.09 0.54 -30.42
C ASP A 115 2.10 1.69 -30.70
N TRP A 116 2.47 2.64 -31.55
CA TRP A 116 1.66 3.80 -31.92
C TRP A 116 0.32 3.44 -32.61
N HIS A 117 0.14 2.21 -33.08
CA HIS A 117 -1.11 1.72 -33.67
C HIS A 117 -2.21 1.45 -32.62
N TYR A 118 -1.87 1.38 -31.38
CA TYR A 118 -2.81 1.05 -30.30
C TYR A 118 -2.82 2.12 -29.22
N PRO A 119 -3.98 2.38 -28.61
CA PRO A 119 -4.03 3.18 -27.41
C PRO A 119 -3.08 2.64 -26.35
N SER A 120 -2.37 3.55 -25.69
CA SER A 120 -1.57 3.22 -24.51
C SER A 120 -2.08 4.00 -23.32
N MET A 121 -1.78 3.51 -22.12
CA MET A 121 -2.19 4.17 -20.88
C MET A 121 -1.03 4.25 -19.90
N GLN A 122 -0.91 5.39 -19.24
CA GLN A 122 -0.06 5.54 -18.07
C GLN A 122 -0.91 5.82 -16.84
N ILE A 123 -0.76 4.97 -15.84
CA ILE A 123 -1.46 5.12 -14.57
C ILE A 123 -0.72 6.14 -13.73
N ASN A 124 -1.40 7.23 -13.37
CA ASN A 124 -0.95 8.27 -12.46
C ASN A 124 0.52 8.71 -12.72
N PRO A 125 0.82 9.32 -13.88
CA PRO A 125 2.19 9.67 -14.28
C PRO A 125 2.82 10.62 -13.26
N LYS A 126 4.05 10.30 -12.86
CA LYS A 126 4.86 11.14 -11.95
C LYS A 126 5.96 11.90 -12.68
N PHE A 127 6.43 11.34 -13.79
CA PHE A 127 7.59 11.86 -14.49
C PHE A 127 7.29 12.03 -15.97
N LYS A 128 7.57 13.25 -16.47
CA LYS A 128 7.42 13.59 -17.88
C LYS A 128 8.21 12.66 -18.81
N LYS A 129 9.40 12.20 -18.40
CA LYS A 129 10.25 11.30 -19.20
C LYS A 129 9.56 10.01 -19.64
N TRP A 130 8.64 9.46 -18.81
CA TRP A 130 7.90 8.26 -19.18
C TRP A 130 6.75 8.57 -20.14
N ILE A 131 6.14 9.76 -20.02
CA ILE A 131 5.17 10.25 -21.00
C ILE A 131 5.89 10.45 -22.34
N ASP A 132 7.10 11.03 -22.35
CA ASP A 132 7.92 11.23 -23.55
C ASP A 132 8.16 9.90 -24.28
N CYS A 133 8.42 8.81 -23.56
CA CYS A 133 8.58 7.48 -24.14
C CYS A 133 7.29 6.94 -24.78
N MET A 134 6.12 7.43 -24.36
CA MET A 134 4.80 6.95 -24.79
C MET A 134 4.07 7.94 -25.70
N ILE A 135 4.60 9.12 -25.92
CA ILE A 135 3.92 10.24 -26.61
C ILE A 135 3.52 9.93 -28.06
N ALA A 136 4.15 8.92 -28.66
CA ALA A 136 3.81 8.48 -30.01
C ALA A 136 2.46 7.76 -30.10
N SER A 137 1.93 7.25 -28.98
CA SER A 137 0.64 6.56 -28.95
C SER A 137 -0.51 7.50 -29.33
N ASP A 138 -1.50 6.97 -30.04
CA ASP A 138 -2.68 7.71 -30.44
C ASP A 138 -3.95 6.87 -30.26
N PRO A 139 -4.74 7.15 -29.22
CA PRO A 139 -4.50 8.11 -28.13
C PRO A 139 -3.62 7.55 -26.99
N LEU A 140 -3.00 8.46 -26.25
CA LEU A 140 -2.36 8.18 -24.97
C LEU A 140 -3.28 8.59 -23.82
N TYR A 141 -3.67 7.63 -22.99
CA TYR A 141 -4.48 7.85 -21.80
C TYR A 141 -3.58 8.10 -20.60
N LEU A 142 -3.84 9.20 -19.89
CA LEU A 142 -3.19 9.54 -18.65
C LEU A 142 -4.26 9.52 -17.55
N THR A 143 -4.13 8.62 -16.58
CA THR A 143 -5.05 8.61 -15.44
C THR A 143 -4.45 9.36 -14.28
N TYR A 144 -5.29 9.99 -13.46
CA TYR A 144 -4.88 10.67 -12.24
C TYR A 144 -5.93 10.45 -11.16
N TYR A 145 -5.49 10.49 -9.90
CA TYR A 145 -6.40 10.34 -8.78
C TYR A 145 -6.95 11.69 -8.31
N ASN A 146 -6.13 12.58 -7.81
CA ASN A 146 -6.58 13.83 -7.22
C ASN A 146 -5.94 15.10 -7.79
N ASP A 147 -4.82 15.01 -8.49
CA ASP A 147 -4.03 16.16 -8.89
C ASP A 147 -4.07 16.44 -10.40
N LEU A 148 -5.16 17.07 -10.82
CA LEU A 148 -5.29 17.55 -12.21
C LEU A 148 -4.25 18.65 -12.54
N GLU A 149 -3.91 19.50 -11.56
CA GLU A 149 -2.96 20.60 -11.76
C GLU A 149 -1.56 20.07 -12.06
N TRP A 150 -1.12 19.04 -11.32
CA TRP A 150 0.15 18.38 -11.59
C TRP A 150 0.20 17.76 -12.98
N ASN A 151 -0.85 17.04 -13.36
CA ASN A 151 -0.93 16.44 -14.68
C ASN A 151 -0.94 17.50 -15.79
N ASN A 152 -1.63 18.62 -15.60
CA ASN A 152 -1.59 19.73 -16.54
C ASN A 152 -0.19 20.32 -16.68
N LYS A 153 0.58 20.42 -15.60
CA LYS A 153 1.99 20.86 -15.66
C LYS A 153 2.86 19.87 -16.44
N LEU A 154 2.65 18.56 -16.26
CA LEU A 154 3.41 17.53 -16.99
C LEU A 154 3.25 17.63 -18.51
N ILE A 155 2.08 18.04 -18.97
CA ILE A 155 1.75 18.07 -20.41
C ILE A 155 1.81 19.47 -21.03
N ALA A 156 1.95 20.53 -20.23
CA ALA A 156 1.88 21.92 -20.71
C ALA A 156 2.91 22.25 -21.80
N ASP A 157 4.10 21.66 -21.72
CA ASP A 157 5.20 21.92 -22.64
C ASP A 157 5.10 21.14 -23.97
N TYR A 158 4.11 20.24 -24.11
CA TYR A 158 3.97 19.51 -25.36
C TYR A 158 3.35 20.36 -26.45
N PRO A 159 3.80 20.26 -27.70
CA PRO A 159 3.13 20.86 -28.84
C PRO A 159 1.65 20.45 -28.92
N SER A 160 0.80 21.34 -29.43
CA SER A 160 -0.65 21.13 -29.52
C SER A 160 -1.03 19.84 -30.26
N LEU A 161 -0.23 19.43 -31.25
CA LEU A 161 -0.42 18.17 -31.97
C LEU A 161 -0.36 16.95 -31.03
N TYR A 162 0.56 16.93 -30.08
CA TYR A 162 0.66 15.83 -29.10
C TYR A 162 -0.42 15.98 -28.02
N GLN A 163 -0.69 17.18 -27.55
CA GLN A 163 -1.76 17.42 -26.57
C GLN A 163 -3.12 16.92 -27.09
N SER A 164 -3.40 17.03 -28.40
CA SER A 164 -4.64 16.56 -29.00
C SER A 164 -4.85 15.04 -28.92
N ARG A 165 -3.75 14.26 -28.75
CA ARG A 165 -3.79 12.81 -28.59
C ARG A 165 -3.95 12.35 -27.15
N LEU A 166 -3.71 13.25 -26.17
CA LEU A 166 -3.81 12.93 -24.76
C LEU A 166 -5.27 12.85 -24.32
N ARG A 167 -5.57 11.87 -23.50
CA ARG A 167 -6.88 11.68 -22.87
C ARG A 167 -6.69 11.60 -21.37
N MET A 168 -7.17 12.64 -20.65
CA MET A 168 -7.03 12.75 -19.21
C MET A 168 -8.26 12.16 -18.53
N TYR A 169 -8.08 11.22 -17.61
CA TYR A 169 -9.14 10.58 -16.85
C TYR A 169 -8.88 10.63 -15.36
N GLN A 170 -9.80 11.19 -14.61
CA GLN A 170 -9.78 11.08 -13.16
C GLN A 170 -10.29 9.70 -12.74
N ILE A 171 -9.52 9.03 -11.92
CA ILE A 171 -9.87 7.73 -11.36
C ILE A 171 -10.28 7.94 -9.91
N THR A 172 -11.47 7.52 -9.56
CA THR A 172 -11.98 7.55 -8.19
C THR A 172 -12.03 6.13 -7.63
N ASN A 173 -11.66 5.96 -6.36
CA ASN A 173 -11.65 4.66 -5.70
C ASN A 173 -10.85 3.57 -6.43
N GLU A 174 -9.85 3.96 -7.22
CA GLU A 174 -9.03 3.04 -8.02
C GLU A 174 -9.86 2.15 -8.97
N ASP A 175 -10.97 2.69 -9.46
CA ASP A 175 -11.87 2.01 -10.39
C ASP A 175 -11.60 2.44 -11.84
N PHE A 176 -11.10 1.50 -12.64
CA PHE A 176 -10.84 1.71 -14.07
C PHE A 176 -12.02 1.33 -14.97
N SER A 177 -13.18 1.03 -14.42
CA SER A 177 -14.38 0.63 -15.20
C SER A 177 -14.86 1.71 -16.19
N ILE A 178 -14.52 2.99 -15.90
CA ILE A 178 -14.81 4.12 -16.79
C ILE A 178 -13.96 4.13 -18.08
N LEU A 179 -12.90 3.35 -18.11
CA LEU A 179 -11.98 3.28 -19.24
C LEU A 179 -12.43 2.21 -20.25
N PRO A 180 -12.08 2.39 -21.53
CA PRO A 180 -12.47 1.44 -22.57
C PRO A 180 -11.81 0.08 -22.36
N GLN A 181 -12.63 -0.97 -22.30
CA GLN A 181 -12.19 -2.35 -22.11
C GLN A 181 -11.63 -2.95 -23.40
N ASN A 182 -10.62 -3.83 -23.27
CA ASN A 182 -10.00 -4.54 -24.40
C ASN A 182 -9.53 -3.61 -25.53
N GLN A 183 -8.88 -2.49 -25.20
CA GLN A 183 -8.42 -1.51 -26.19
C GLN A 183 -6.93 -1.17 -26.11
N PHE A 184 -6.29 -1.38 -24.94
CA PHE A 184 -4.92 -0.93 -24.75
C PHE A 184 -3.91 -1.97 -25.24
N GLY A 185 -2.95 -1.52 -26.07
CA GLY A 185 -1.79 -2.32 -26.44
C GLY A 185 -0.70 -2.33 -25.37
N PHE A 186 -0.60 -1.23 -24.63
CA PHE A 186 0.40 -1.07 -23.56
C PHE A 186 -0.15 -0.25 -22.38
N VAL A 187 0.14 -0.71 -21.17
CA VAL A 187 -0.17 0.01 -19.94
C VAL A 187 1.10 0.11 -19.09
N LEU A 188 1.38 1.31 -18.58
CA LEU A 188 2.49 1.60 -17.69
C LEU A 188 1.98 2.04 -16.32
N CYS A 189 2.45 1.39 -15.26
CA CYS A 189 2.24 1.79 -13.87
C CYS A 189 3.59 1.91 -13.17
N TRP A 190 4.17 3.11 -13.19
CA TRP A 190 5.52 3.34 -12.68
C TRP A 190 5.50 4.08 -11.36
N GLU A 191 6.16 3.54 -10.33
CA GLU A 191 6.27 4.11 -8.98
C GLU A 191 4.93 4.31 -8.24
N ILE A 192 3.94 3.49 -8.56
CA ILE A 192 2.65 3.47 -7.88
C ILE A 192 2.57 2.26 -6.94
N PHE A 193 2.86 1.06 -7.43
CA PHE A 193 2.80 -0.16 -6.61
C PHE A 193 3.84 -0.18 -5.49
N ASN A 194 4.86 0.65 -5.60
CA ASN A 194 5.85 0.86 -4.54
C ASN A 194 5.24 1.38 -3.22
N PHE A 195 4.00 1.88 -3.25
CA PHE A 195 3.31 2.50 -2.12
C PHE A 195 1.93 1.90 -1.84
N LEU A 196 1.41 1.07 -2.73
CA LEU A 196 0.10 0.45 -2.57
C LEU A 196 0.17 -0.86 -1.78
N SER A 197 -0.89 -1.14 -1.01
CA SER A 197 -1.03 -2.45 -0.37
C SER A 197 -1.16 -3.56 -1.42
N LEU A 198 -0.76 -4.79 -1.06
CA LEU A 198 -0.85 -5.94 -1.97
C LEU A 198 -2.27 -6.16 -2.51
N LYS A 199 -3.30 -5.91 -1.69
CA LYS A 199 -4.71 -5.98 -2.11
C LYS A 199 -5.02 -4.99 -3.24
N LYS A 200 -4.52 -3.77 -3.14
CA LYS A 200 -4.70 -2.75 -4.17
C LYS A 200 -3.89 -3.05 -5.42
N ILE A 201 -2.67 -3.56 -5.27
CA ILE A 201 -1.85 -4.06 -6.38
C ILE A 201 -2.61 -5.15 -7.15
N GLU A 202 -3.17 -6.14 -6.45
CA GLU A 202 -3.99 -7.19 -7.05
C GLU A 202 -5.20 -6.61 -7.81
N GLN A 203 -5.91 -5.67 -7.22
CA GLN A 203 -7.05 -5.00 -7.84
C GLN A 203 -6.64 -4.31 -9.15
N HIS A 204 -5.54 -3.56 -9.15
CA HIS A 204 -5.02 -2.90 -10.36
C HIS A 204 -4.63 -3.91 -11.43
N ILE A 205 -3.90 -4.99 -11.07
CA ILE A 205 -3.48 -6.01 -12.03
C ILE A 205 -4.70 -6.67 -12.69
N ARG A 206 -5.76 -6.97 -11.92
CA ARG A 206 -7.01 -7.52 -12.45
C ARG A 206 -7.71 -6.57 -13.40
N GLN A 207 -7.88 -5.32 -13.02
CA GLN A 207 -8.55 -4.32 -13.85
C GLN A 207 -7.77 -4.03 -15.13
N VAL A 208 -6.44 -3.93 -15.06
CA VAL A 208 -5.60 -3.74 -16.26
C VAL A 208 -5.71 -4.92 -17.22
N PHE A 209 -5.89 -6.15 -16.71
CA PHE A 209 -6.14 -7.31 -17.58
C PHE A 209 -7.36 -7.12 -18.47
N ASP A 210 -8.44 -6.56 -17.93
CA ASP A 210 -9.67 -6.30 -18.68
C ASP A 210 -9.50 -5.17 -19.71
N LEU A 211 -8.64 -4.18 -19.41
CA LEU A 211 -8.35 -3.07 -20.31
C LEU A 211 -7.48 -3.47 -21.52
N LEU A 212 -6.60 -4.46 -21.34
CA LEU A 212 -5.65 -4.86 -22.36
C LEU A 212 -6.30 -5.62 -23.51
N LEU A 213 -5.82 -5.35 -24.72
CA LEU A 213 -6.03 -6.21 -25.88
C LEU A 213 -5.34 -7.57 -25.67
N PRO A 214 -5.81 -8.65 -26.34
CA PRO A 214 -5.03 -9.87 -26.47
C PRO A 214 -3.64 -9.57 -27.06
N GLY A 215 -2.58 -9.96 -26.36
CA GLY A 215 -1.20 -9.61 -26.71
C GLY A 215 -0.71 -8.28 -26.14
N GLY A 216 -1.57 -7.48 -25.53
CA GLY A 216 -1.21 -6.24 -24.84
C GLY A 216 -0.35 -6.49 -23.63
N VAL A 217 0.53 -5.52 -23.31
CA VAL A 217 1.53 -5.62 -22.23
C VAL A 217 1.23 -4.65 -21.10
N PHE A 218 1.37 -5.13 -19.88
CA PHE A 218 1.39 -4.32 -18.68
C PHE A 218 2.78 -4.32 -18.06
N MET A 219 3.32 -3.13 -17.85
CA MET A 219 4.61 -2.91 -17.19
C MET A 219 4.40 -2.11 -15.91
N PHE A 220 4.93 -2.59 -14.79
CA PHE A 220 4.81 -1.90 -13.50
C PHE A 220 6.05 -2.08 -12.64
N SER A 221 6.40 -1.02 -11.88
CA SER A 221 7.44 -1.09 -10.85
C SER A 221 6.86 -1.49 -9.50
N TYR A 222 7.67 -2.15 -8.69
CA TYR A 222 7.33 -2.55 -7.32
C TYR A 222 8.60 -2.63 -6.46
N ASN A 223 8.47 -2.83 -5.16
CA ASN A 223 9.61 -3.05 -4.26
C ASN A 223 9.72 -4.54 -3.95
N ASN A 224 10.79 -5.16 -4.40
CA ASN A 224 11.03 -6.59 -4.18
C ASN A 224 11.58 -6.83 -2.77
N CYS A 225 10.77 -7.41 -1.88
CA CYS A 225 11.19 -7.70 -0.50
C CYS A 225 12.15 -8.90 -0.37
N ASN A 226 12.41 -9.66 -1.43
CA ASN A 226 13.49 -10.64 -1.44
C ASN A 226 14.87 -9.99 -1.36
N ILE A 227 14.94 -8.68 -1.62
CA ILE A 227 16.15 -7.89 -1.51
C ILE A 227 16.20 -7.28 -0.10
N HIS A 228 17.19 -7.70 0.70
CA HIS A 228 17.30 -7.37 2.13
C HIS A 228 17.25 -5.87 2.43
N SER A 229 17.90 -5.04 1.63
CA SER A 229 17.91 -3.58 1.82
C SER A 229 16.51 -2.96 1.60
N ILE A 230 15.75 -3.46 0.62
CA ILE A 230 14.38 -3.01 0.37
C ILE A 230 13.46 -3.46 1.50
N ALA A 231 13.61 -4.69 1.99
CA ALA A 231 12.84 -5.19 3.13
C ALA A 231 13.02 -4.28 4.37
N ARG A 232 14.25 -3.85 4.67
CA ARG A 232 14.52 -2.91 5.77
C ARG A 232 13.82 -1.56 5.62
N VAL A 233 13.78 -1.00 4.42
CA VAL A 233 13.08 0.27 4.16
C VAL A 233 11.57 0.07 4.28
N ALA A 234 11.04 -1.08 3.85
CA ALA A 234 9.63 -1.41 3.99
C ALA A 234 9.22 -1.59 5.48
N GLU A 235 10.10 -2.14 6.32
CA GLU A 235 9.88 -2.25 7.76
C GLU A 235 9.72 -0.88 8.44
N SER A 236 10.33 0.18 7.89
CA SER A 236 10.11 1.57 8.35
C SER A 236 8.71 2.10 8.02
N ARG A 237 7.91 1.36 7.27
CA ARG A 237 6.55 1.70 6.80
C ARG A 237 6.51 2.88 5.83
N GLU A 238 7.61 3.19 5.20
CA GLU A 238 7.67 4.29 4.21
C GLU A 238 7.26 3.84 2.81
N ILE A 239 7.44 2.56 2.51
CA ILE A 239 7.11 1.96 1.23
C ILE A 239 6.39 0.63 1.41
N SER A 240 5.64 0.26 0.39
CA SER A 240 5.07 -1.08 0.25
C SER A 240 6.10 -2.05 -0.31
N TYR A 241 5.87 -3.33 -0.13
CA TYR A 241 6.72 -4.38 -0.67
C TYR A 241 5.91 -5.58 -1.13
N ALA A 242 6.47 -6.32 -2.07
CA ALA A 242 5.91 -7.59 -2.52
C ALA A 242 7.02 -8.56 -2.88
N GLN A 243 6.78 -9.85 -2.67
CA GLN A 243 7.69 -10.89 -3.12
C GLN A 243 7.47 -11.18 -4.61
N ASP A 244 8.56 -11.38 -5.33
CA ASP A 244 8.53 -11.77 -6.75
C ASP A 244 7.58 -12.94 -7.02
N ASP A 245 7.77 -14.03 -6.28
CA ASP A 245 7.01 -15.25 -6.50
C ASP A 245 5.51 -15.06 -6.21
N LEU A 246 5.19 -14.22 -5.21
CA LEU A 246 3.81 -13.86 -4.91
C LEU A 246 3.17 -13.09 -6.07
N LEU A 247 3.87 -12.07 -6.60
CA LEU A 247 3.39 -11.29 -7.74
C LEU A 247 3.31 -12.13 -9.03
N LYS A 248 4.31 -12.98 -9.29
CA LYS A 248 4.30 -13.91 -10.42
C LYS A 248 3.08 -14.84 -10.36
N ASN A 249 2.87 -15.48 -9.20
CA ASN A 249 1.71 -16.38 -9.01
C ASN A 249 0.39 -15.63 -9.15
N LEU A 250 0.30 -14.41 -8.61
CA LEU A 250 -0.88 -13.57 -8.76
C LEU A 250 -1.16 -13.27 -10.25
N CYS A 251 -0.16 -12.84 -11.01
CA CYS A 251 -0.30 -12.55 -12.44
C CYS A 251 -0.72 -13.80 -13.23
N LEU A 252 -0.10 -14.95 -12.96
CA LEU A 252 -0.46 -16.22 -13.60
C LEU A 252 -1.89 -16.66 -13.28
N ASN A 253 -2.33 -16.50 -12.02
CA ASN A 253 -3.69 -16.84 -11.58
C ASN A 253 -4.77 -15.93 -12.21
N ILE A 254 -4.42 -14.68 -12.55
CA ILE A 254 -5.31 -13.76 -13.28
C ILE A 254 -5.38 -14.14 -14.77
N GLY A 255 -4.36 -14.81 -15.28
CA GLY A 255 -4.28 -15.27 -16.66
C GLY A 255 -3.23 -14.56 -17.52
N TYR A 256 -2.32 -13.80 -16.93
CA TYR A 256 -1.20 -13.20 -17.66
C TYR A 256 -0.12 -14.23 -18.01
N GLU A 257 0.57 -13.96 -19.11
CA GLU A 257 1.86 -14.55 -19.43
C GLU A 257 2.97 -13.67 -18.83
N ILE A 258 3.94 -14.28 -18.15
CA ILE A 258 5.11 -13.56 -17.64
C ILE A 258 6.12 -13.37 -18.78
N ILE A 259 6.46 -12.13 -19.09
CA ILE A 259 7.55 -11.81 -20.01
C ILE A 259 8.86 -11.71 -19.23
N ASN A 260 8.86 -10.90 -18.16
CA ASN A 260 10.07 -10.65 -17.38
C ASN A 260 9.74 -10.09 -16.00
N PHE A 261 10.60 -10.39 -15.02
CA PHE A 261 10.70 -9.74 -13.74
C PHE A 261 12.16 -9.34 -13.56
N LYS A 262 12.43 -8.06 -13.49
CA LYS A 262 13.77 -7.51 -13.46
C LYS A 262 14.07 -6.85 -12.13
N ASP A 263 15.26 -7.15 -11.61
CA ASP A 263 15.86 -6.49 -10.46
C ASP A 263 17.24 -5.97 -10.88
N ILE A 264 17.39 -4.65 -10.87
CA ILE A 264 18.66 -4.02 -11.24
C ILE A 264 19.22 -3.25 -10.05
N PRO A 265 20.47 -3.52 -9.64
CA PRO A 265 21.11 -2.76 -8.58
C PRO A 265 21.21 -1.29 -8.97
N LEU A 266 20.93 -0.41 -8.01
CA LEU A 266 21.07 1.03 -8.13
C LEU A 266 22.26 1.50 -7.30
N ILE A 267 22.95 2.52 -7.77
CA ILE A 267 23.99 3.20 -7.02
C ILE A 267 23.31 4.30 -6.20
N GLY A 268 23.06 4.07 -4.91
CA GLY A 268 22.45 5.07 -4.04
C GLY A 268 22.23 4.58 -2.61
N GLU A 269 22.09 5.51 -1.67
CA GLU A 269 22.00 5.19 -0.23
C GLU A 269 20.62 4.65 0.18
N TRP A 270 19.54 5.04 -0.50
CA TRP A 270 18.17 4.77 -0.08
C TRP A 270 17.45 3.67 -0.87
N TYR A 271 17.71 3.59 -2.18
CA TYR A 271 17.13 2.56 -3.05
C TYR A 271 18.26 1.82 -3.73
N THR A 272 18.44 0.57 -3.36
CA THR A 272 19.53 -0.26 -3.87
C THR A 272 19.19 -1.00 -5.15
N HIS A 273 17.90 -1.05 -5.52
CA HIS A 273 17.44 -1.79 -6.70
C HIS A 273 16.20 -1.12 -7.32
N ALA A 274 16.10 -1.24 -8.64
CA ALA A 274 14.88 -1.00 -9.39
C ALA A 274 14.28 -2.33 -9.79
N SER A 275 13.06 -2.61 -9.29
CA SER A 275 12.36 -3.85 -9.62
C SER A 275 11.12 -3.53 -10.44
N TRP A 276 10.93 -4.25 -11.55
CA TRP A 276 9.71 -4.13 -12.36
C TRP A 276 9.32 -5.43 -13.04
N ALA A 277 8.05 -5.55 -13.34
CA ALA A 277 7.46 -6.66 -14.07
C ALA A 277 7.01 -6.22 -15.47
N GLU A 278 7.18 -7.10 -16.43
CA GLU A 278 6.63 -7.04 -17.78
C GLU A 278 5.76 -8.28 -17.96
N ILE A 279 4.44 -8.08 -18.06
CA ILE A 279 3.47 -9.17 -18.19
C ILE A 279 2.56 -8.90 -19.38
N ARG A 280 2.00 -9.95 -19.98
CA ARG A 280 1.21 -9.87 -21.21
C ARG A 280 -0.13 -10.58 -21.05
N LYS A 281 -1.20 -9.98 -21.55
CA LYS A 281 -2.46 -10.67 -21.76
C LYS A 281 -2.27 -11.68 -22.90
N PRO A 282 -2.65 -12.96 -22.74
CA PRO A 282 -2.48 -13.98 -23.78
C PRO A 282 -3.09 -13.55 -25.12
N GLY A 283 -2.39 -13.90 -26.19
CA GLY A 283 -2.80 -13.57 -27.55
C GLY A 283 -1.75 -12.81 -28.34
N VAL A 284 -2.15 -12.26 -29.47
CA VAL A 284 -1.26 -11.53 -30.38
C VAL A 284 -1.93 -10.22 -30.76
N LEU A 285 -1.24 -9.10 -30.58
CA LEU A 285 -1.64 -7.82 -31.16
C LEU A 285 -1.64 -7.98 -32.70
N LYS A 286 -2.78 -7.70 -33.31
CA LYS A 286 -2.89 -7.72 -34.77
C LYS A 286 -2.20 -6.48 -35.31
N THR A 287 -0.91 -6.56 -35.62
CA THR A 287 -0.23 -5.49 -36.36
C THR A 287 -0.96 -5.32 -37.68
N VAL A 288 -1.72 -4.26 -37.82
CA VAL A 288 -2.18 -3.82 -39.15
C VAL A 288 -0.88 -3.41 -39.86
N LYS A 289 -0.45 -4.24 -40.81
CA LYS A 289 0.70 -3.89 -41.64
C LYS A 289 0.26 -2.64 -42.41
N ALA A 290 0.63 -1.46 -41.91
CA ALA A 290 0.33 -0.18 -42.55
C ALA A 290 0.73 -0.19 -44.05
N HIS A 291 1.79 -0.92 -44.41
CA HIS A 291 2.20 -1.19 -45.77
C HIS A 291 1.16 -1.94 -46.62
N GLN A 292 0.34 -2.82 -46.02
CA GLN A 292 -0.72 -3.50 -46.76
C GLN A 292 -1.95 -2.61 -47.00
N ALA A 293 -2.28 -1.76 -46.04
CA ALA A 293 -3.37 -0.79 -46.22
C ALA A 293 -3.00 0.29 -47.24
N ILE A 294 -1.77 0.81 -47.19
CA ILE A 294 -1.28 1.79 -48.17
C ILE A 294 -1.17 1.15 -49.57
N ALA A 295 -0.67 -0.07 -49.68
CA ALA A 295 -0.65 -0.80 -50.96
C ALA A 295 -2.04 -1.06 -51.52
N GLN A 296 -3.04 -1.35 -50.71
CA GLN A 296 -4.44 -1.51 -51.14
C GLN A 296 -5.11 -0.18 -51.53
N ILE A 297 -4.71 0.93 -50.94
CA ILE A 297 -5.21 2.28 -51.33
C ILE A 297 -4.55 2.74 -52.61
N LEU A 298 -3.28 2.45 -52.80
CA LEU A 298 -2.55 2.81 -54.04
C LEU A 298 -2.82 1.89 -55.23
N ALA A 299 -3.43 0.71 -55.00
CA ALA A 299 -3.84 -0.23 -56.02
C ALA A 299 -5.29 -0.05 -56.53
N LYS A 300 -6.03 0.89 -55.98
CA LYS A 300 -7.33 1.36 -56.39
C LYS A 300 -7.23 2.69 -57.13
#